data_3bb05c4d3b57b0bf6ef9c8ecf24ddd69
#
_entry.id   3bb05c4d3b57b0bf6ef9c8ecf24ddd69
#
_cell.length_a   1.000
_cell.length_b   1.000
_cell.length_c   1.000
_cell.angle_alpha   90.00
_cell.angle_beta   90.00
_cell.angle_gamma   90.00
#
_symmetry.space_group_name_H-M   'P 1'
#
loop_
_entity.id
_entity.type
_entity.pdbx_description
1 polymer ?
#
loop_
_entity_poly.entity_id
_entity_poly.type
_entity_poly.pdbx_seq_one_letter_code
_entity_poly.pdbx_strand_id
1 'polypeptide(L)'
;MDKQESPDHSSRDHAEFSPSSLKYVAGCSGYAGREGTSEAAERGTRIHEALEVRDPSALHNEEEVSIYDKIVEEETNFINSFVSGSKFEEINEICVDVELNGTSTWGTCDRLIIIEDSDKAILADYKTGVSVIDPPEENWQAKAYTVGVFQKYPELQEITFVFYIPVRNEVLTGVFKREDLGVLIEELSKVIKKGEEVRPKWKEGAPSLSELTPTVNCRFCTFEERCPSLGGLSIEVASRVAEGTLPDGDINDPEDPESLEQLWNIAKIVSNWANRIKSKAVAIAKEGKDFQSLRL
;
A
#
# COMPACT_ATOMS: atom_id res chain seq x y z
N MET A 1 -1.80 -12.47 34.84
CA MET A 1 -2.04 -11.44 33.83
C MET A 1 -3.17 -11.97 32.97
N ASP A 2 -4.31 -11.31 32.98
CA ASP A 2 -5.47 -11.73 32.20
C ASP A 2 -5.12 -11.61 30.71
N LYS A 3 -5.20 -12.72 29.99
CA LYS A 3 -5.14 -12.71 28.53
C LYS A 3 -6.35 -11.93 28.04
N GLN A 4 -6.14 -10.69 27.65
CA GLN A 4 -7.12 -9.96 26.86
C GLN A 4 -7.18 -10.67 25.49
N GLU A 5 -8.21 -11.48 25.29
CA GLU A 5 -8.53 -12.04 23.98
C GLU A 5 -8.66 -10.87 23.00
N SER A 6 -7.86 -10.92 21.95
CA SER A 6 -8.01 -10.00 20.81
C SER A 6 -9.43 -10.17 20.26
N PRO A 7 -10.19 -9.09 20.01
CA PRO A 7 -11.50 -9.22 19.38
C PRO A 7 -11.34 -9.94 18.04
N ASP A 8 -12.28 -10.84 17.75
CA ASP A 8 -12.36 -11.55 16.47
C ASP A 8 -12.37 -10.56 15.29
N HIS A 9 -11.28 -10.51 14.55
CA HIS A 9 -11.05 -9.54 13.49
C HIS A 9 -11.74 -9.90 12.18
N SER A 10 -12.22 -11.14 12.03
CA SER A 10 -12.95 -11.60 10.84
C SER A 10 -14.28 -10.88 10.62
N SER A 11 -14.76 -10.15 11.65
CA SER A 11 -16.04 -9.43 11.64
C SER A 11 -15.92 -7.90 11.49
N ARG A 12 -14.70 -7.32 11.50
CA ARG A 12 -14.51 -5.87 11.31
C ARG A 12 -14.40 -5.54 9.83
N ASP A 13 -15.23 -4.62 9.35
CA ASP A 13 -15.06 -4.00 8.03
C ASP A 13 -13.68 -3.33 7.94
N HIS A 14 -13.04 -3.38 6.77
CA HIS A 14 -11.75 -2.71 6.56
C HIS A 14 -11.83 -1.23 6.95
N ALA A 15 -10.80 -0.73 7.63
CA ALA A 15 -10.70 0.71 7.91
C ALA A 15 -10.73 1.50 6.59
N GLU A 16 -11.48 2.60 6.56
CA GLU A 16 -11.58 3.45 5.37
C GLU A 16 -10.20 3.94 4.88
N PHE A 17 -9.29 4.20 5.81
CA PHE A 17 -7.91 4.57 5.57
C PHE A 17 -6.98 3.52 6.19
N SER A 18 -7.08 2.26 5.77
CA SER A 18 -6.26 1.17 6.30
C SER A 18 -4.76 1.44 6.10
N PRO A 19 -3.87 0.94 6.98
CA PRO A 19 -2.42 1.12 6.84
C PRO A 19 -1.89 0.79 5.45
N SER A 20 -2.34 -0.29 4.82
CA SER A 20 -1.95 -0.70 3.47
C SER A 20 -2.43 0.28 2.37
N SER A 21 -3.48 1.06 2.62
CA SER A 21 -4.03 2.03 1.68
C SER A 21 -3.40 3.42 1.81
N LEU A 22 -2.72 3.73 2.91
CA LEU A 22 -2.21 5.08 3.19
C LEU A 22 -1.26 5.62 2.13
N LYS A 23 -0.44 4.77 1.51
CA LYS A 23 0.44 5.19 0.40
C LYS A 23 -0.33 5.79 -0.78
N TYR A 24 -1.52 5.31 -1.05
CA TYR A 24 -2.36 5.83 -2.12
C TYR A 24 -3.00 7.17 -1.74
N VAL A 25 -3.43 7.27 -0.48
CA VAL A 25 -4.02 8.51 0.07
C VAL A 25 -2.98 9.61 0.19
N ALA A 26 -1.75 9.28 0.61
CA ALA A 26 -0.62 10.19 0.64
C ALA A 26 -0.28 10.72 -0.77
N GLY A 27 -0.35 9.85 -1.79
CA GLY A 27 -0.14 10.25 -3.17
C GLY A 27 -1.29 11.09 -3.76
N CYS A 28 -2.53 10.85 -3.33
CA CYS A 28 -3.71 11.60 -3.78
C CYS A 28 -4.81 11.55 -2.73
N SER A 29 -5.13 12.67 -2.10
CA SER A 29 -6.11 12.75 -1.01
C SER A 29 -7.55 12.35 -1.44
N GLY A 30 -7.86 12.45 -2.73
CA GLY A 30 -9.14 11.99 -3.29
C GLY A 30 -9.16 10.50 -3.66
N TYR A 31 -8.08 9.74 -3.40
CA TYR A 31 -8.04 8.33 -3.73
C TYR A 31 -9.10 7.53 -2.97
N ALA A 32 -9.81 6.67 -3.69
CA ALA A 32 -10.67 5.64 -3.10
C ALA A 32 -10.40 4.31 -3.83
N GLY A 33 -10.06 3.29 -3.06
CA GLY A 33 -9.78 1.95 -3.60
C GLY A 33 -10.99 1.37 -4.33
N ARG A 34 -10.72 0.56 -5.35
CA ARG A 34 -11.76 -0.24 -6.01
C ARG A 34 -12.10 -1.44 -5.16
N GLU A 35 -13.37 -1.78 -5.14
CA GLU A 35 -13.82 -3.06 -4.62
C GLU A 35 -13.45 -4.18 -5.61
N GLY A 36 -13.25 -5.37 -5.09
CA GLY A 36 -12.96 -6.58 -5.85
C GLY A 36 -11.58 -7.14 -5.54
N THR A 37 -11.40 -8.38 -5.96
CA THR A 37 -10.16 -9.13 -5.82
C THR A 37 -9.54 -9.42 -7.19
N SER A 38 -8.32 -9.88 -7.20
CA SER A 38 -7.61 -10.38 -8.38
C SER A 38 -6.95 -11.71 -8.02
N GLU A 39 -6.63 -12.52 -9.02
CA GLU A 39 -5.91 -13.77 -8.82
C GLU A 39 -4.62 -13.58 -8.01
N ALA A 40 -3.90 -12.47 -8.26
CA ALA A 40 -2.69 -12.11 -7.49
C ALA A 40 -3.01 -11.77 -6.02
N ALA A 41 -4.14 -11.11 -5.74
CA ALA A 41 -4.58 -10.83 -4.38
C ALA A 41 -5.01 -12.11 -3.66
N GLU A 42 -5.80 -12.97 -4.31
CA GLU A 42 -6.21 -14.26 -3.76
C GLU A 42 -5.01 -15.17 -3.47
N ARG A 43 -4.02 -15.21 -4.37
CA ARG A 43 -2.75 -15.89 -4.12
C ARG A 43 -2.04 -15.34 -2.88
N GLY A 44 -1.98 -14.03 -2.76
CA GLY A 44 -1.40 -13.37 -1.58
C GLY A 44 -2.10 -13.81 -0.30
N THR A 45 -3.43 -13.78 -0.27
CA THR A 45 -4.22 -14.19 0.89
C THR A 45 -3.91 -15.63 1.29
N ARG A 46 -3.89 -16.58 0.35
CA ARG A 46 -3.56 -17.99 0.66
C ARG A 46 -2.17 -18.17 1.26
N ILE A 47 -1.18 -17.42 0.76
CA ILE A 47 0.19 -17.50 1.30
C ILE A 47 0.24 -16.92 2.71
N HIS A 48 -0.44 -15.79 2.99
CA HIS A 48 -0.52 -15.21 4.34
C HIS A 48 -1.21 -16.16 5.32
N GLU A 49 -2.35 -16.77 4.95
CA GLU A 49 -3.05 -17.78 5.76
C GLU A 49 -2.15 -18.98 6.07
N ALA A 50 -1.38 -19.47 5.10
CA ALA A 50 -0.43 -20.55 5.30
C ALA A 50 0.72 -20.15 6.25
N LEU A 51 1.22 -18.91 6.16
CA LEU A 51 2.25 -18.38 7.05
C LEU A 51 1.75 -18.17 8.47
N GLU A 52 0.49 -17.72 8.63
CA GLU A 52 -0.14 -17.55 9.94
C GLU A 52 -0.18 -18.88 10.71
N VAL A 53 -0.67 -19.96 10.06
CA VAL A 53 -0.80 -21.28 10.68
C VAL A 53 0.45 -22.13 10.57
N ARG A 54 1.48 -21.68 9.88
CA ARG A 54 2.73 -22.42 9.59
C ARG A 54 2.50 -23.79 8.90
N ASP A 55 1.53 -23.81 7.97
CA ASP A 55 1.17 -25.02 7.20
C ASP A 55 0.98 -24.69 5.72
N PRO A 56 1.86 -25.15 4.82
CA PRO A 56 1.77 -24.90 3.38
C PRO A 56 0.76 -25.84 2.66
N SER A 57 0.07 -26.72 3.36
CA SER A 57 -0.78 -27.77 2.74
C SER A 57 -1.94 -27.23 1.90
N ALA A 58 -2.38 -26.00 2.17
CA ALA A 58 -3.46 -25.31 1.44
C ALA A 58 -2.97 -24.54 0.20
N LEU A 59 -1.67 -24.50 -0.08
CA LEU A 59 -1.12 -23.79 -1.23
C LEU A 59 -1.36 -24.58 -2.53
N HIS A 60 -1.63 -23.85 -3.63
CA HIS A 60 -2.16 -24.45 -4.84
C HIS A 60 -1.08 -24.95 -5.82
N ASN A 61 0.15 -24.44 -5.75
CA ASN A 61 1.19 -24.74 -6.71
C ASN A 61 2.61 -24.56 -6.14
N GLU A 62 3.61 -25.02 -6.88
CA GLU A 62 5.03 -24.96 -6.48
C GLU A 62 5.54 -23.53 -6.31
N GLU A 63 5.00 -22.54 -7.04
CA GLU A 63 5.38 -21.15 -6.88
C GLU A 63 4.95 -20.59 -5.52
N GLU A 64 3.70 -20.88 -5.10
CA GLU A 64 3.18 -20.46 -3.79
C GLU A 64 3.99 -21.13 -2.65
N VAL A 65 4.29 -22.41 -2.78
CA VAL A 65 5.12 -23.13 -1.81
C VAL A 65 6.54 -22.55 -1.75
N SER A 66 7.14 -22.24 -2.88
CA SER A 66 8.48 -21.64 -2.93
C SER A 66 8.53 -20.25 -2.27
N ILE A 67 7.48 -19.45 -2.45
CA ILE A 67 7.34 -18.14 -1.78
C ILE A 67 7.23 -18.32 -0.26
N TYR A 68 6.38 -19.24 0.17
CA TYR A 68 6.20 -19.59 1.59
C TYR A 68 7.52 -20.05 2.24
N ASP A 69 8.17 -21.05 1.65
CA ASP A 69 9.42 -21.63 2.19
C ASP A 69 10.50 -20.57 2.35
N LYS A 70 10.61 -19.69 1.34
CA LYS A 70 11.60 -18.62 1.37
C LYS A 70 11.33 -17.60 2.47
N ILE A 71 10.07 -17.18 2.68
CA ILE A 71 9.71 -16.31 3.80
C ILE A 71 10.06 -16.97 5.13
N VAL A 72 9.69 -18.24 5.32
CA VAL A 72 9.98 -18.98 6.56
C VAL A 72 11.48 -19.07 6.82
N GLU A 73 12.27 -19.35 5.79
CA GLU A 73 13.74 -19.41 5.90
C GLU A 73 14.35 -18.05 6.27
N GLU A 74 14.01 -16.99 5.50
CA GLU A 74 14.55 -15.65 5.72
C GLU A 74 14.14 -15.09 7.09
N GLU A 75 12.88 -15.28 7.49
CA GLU A 75 12.38 -14.88 8.80
C GLU A 75 13.08 -15.62 9.94
N THR A 76 13.19 -16.96 9.84
CA THR A 76 13.88 -17.77 10.85
C THR A 76 15.34 -17.32 11.05
N ASN A 77 16.04 -17.07 9.95
CA ASN A 77 17.42 -16.59 9.98
C ASN A 77 17.52 -15.19 10.62
N PHE A 78 16.58 -14.29 10.25
CA PHE A 78 16.56 -12.94 10.80
C PHE A 78 16.28 -12.94 12.31
N ILE A 79 15.23 -13.65 12.74
CA ILE A 79 14.87 -13.75 14.16
C ILE A 79 16.03 -14.33 14.97
N ASN A 80 16.61 -15.45 14.55
CA ASN A 80 17.71 -16.09 15.26
C ASN A 80 18.93 -15.15 15.41
N SER A 81 19.23 -14.38 14.38
CA SER A 81 20.32 -13.39 14.43
C SER A 81 20.00 -12.23 15.38
N PHE A 82 18.73 -11.78 15.41
CA PHE A 82 18.29 -10.64 16.19
C PHE A 82 18.15 -10.95 17.67
N VAL A 83 17.50 -12.06 18.01
CA VAL A 83 17.25 -12.43 19.42
C VAL A 83 18.49 -12.96 20.14
N SER A 84 19.53 -13.42 19.39
CA SER A 84 20.81 -13.86 19.95
C SER A 84 20.69 -14.85 21.13
N GLY A 85 19.68 -15.74 21.08
CA GLY A 85 19.40 -16.75 22.12
C GLY A 85 18.50 -16.27 23.28
N SER A 86 18.01 -15.04 23.26
CA SER A 86 16.97 -14.57 24.18
C SER A 86 15.64 -15.28 23.89
N LYS A 87 14.80 -15.40 24.90
CA LYS A 87 13.43 -15.85 24.70
C LYS A 87 12.60 -14.71 24.07
N PHE A 88 11.53 -15.07 23.41
CA PHE A 88 10.61 -14.12 22.81
C PHE A 88 9.17 -14.62 22.84
N GLU A 89 8.23 -13.71 22.83
CA GLU A 89 6.81 -13.96 22.55
C GLU A 89 6.54 -13.68 21.07
N GLU A 90 5.73 -14.51 20.46
CA GLU A 90 5.36 -14.45 19.05
C GLU A 90 3.86 -14.27 18.92
N ILE A 91 3.43 -13.29 18.12
CA ILE A 91 2.03 -12.99 17.84
C ILE A 91 1.86 -12.90 16.34
N ASN A 92 1.05 -13.79 15.77
CA ASN A 92 0.66 -13.78 14.36
C ASN A 92 -0.59 -12.92 14.19
N GLU A 93 -0.74 -12.30 13.01
CA GLU A 93 -1.89 -11.48 12.63
C GLU A 93 -2.26 -10.48 13.73
N ILE A 94 -1.26 -9.71 14.19
CA ILE A 94 -1.50 -8.72 15.22
C ILE A 94 -2.34 -7.57 14.72
N CYS A 95 -3.55 -7.44 15.27
CA CYS A 95 -4.37 -6.27 15.04
C CYS A 95 -3.96 -5.12 15.98
N VAL A 96 -3.82 -3.96 15.38
CA VAL A 96 -3.51 -2.72 16.08
C VAL A 96 -4.48 -1.61 15.70
N ASP A 97 -5.01 -0.96 16.71
CA ASP A 97 -5.67 0.33 16.56
C ASP A 97 -4.58 1.41 16.57
N VAL A 98 -4.70 2.40 15.70
CA VAL A 98 -3.74 3.49 15.52
C VAL A 98 -4.44 4.80 15.84
N GLU A 99 -4.29 5.26 17.08
CA GLU A 99 -4.85 6.52 17.54
C GLU A 99 -3.95 7.69 17.11
N LEU A 100 -4.56 8.66 16.47
CA LEU A 100 -3.86 9.81 15.91
C LEU A 100 -4.47 11.12 16.46
N ASN A 101 -3.94 12.26 16.06
CA ASN A 101 -4.39 13.58 16.50
C ASN A 101 -5.82 13.91 15.98
N GLY A 102 -6.86 13.34 16.60
CA GLY A 102 -8.27 13.58 16.27
C GLY A 102 -8.79 12.79 15.07
N THR A 103 -8.10 11.75 14.66
CA THR A 103 -8.54 10.70 13.74
C THR A 103 -7.93 9.37 14.16
N SER A 104 -8.34 8.27 13.55
CA SER A 104 -7.77 6.96 13.84
C SER A 104 -7.81 6.06 12.60
N THR A 105 -7.04 5.01 12.65
CA THR A 105 -7.13 3.87 11.72
C THR A 105 -6.85 2.57 12.46
N TRP A 106 -6.93 1.46 11.77
CA TRP A 106 -6.58 0.16 12.30
C TRP A 106 -6.18 -0.79 11.17
N GLY A 107 -5.49 -1.84 11.52
CA GLY A 107 -5.13 -2.89 10.58
C GLY A 107 -4.42 -4.05 11.27
N THR A 108 -4.15 -5.08 10.51
CA THR A 108 -3.47 -6.29 10.96
C THR A 108 -2.10 -6.36 10.31
N CYS A 109 -1.06 -6.56 11.13
CA CYS A 109 0.30 -6.82 10.68
C CYS A 109 0.60 -8.31 10.86
N ASP A 110 1.31 -8.90 9.91
CA ASP A 110 1.44 -10.35 9.84
C ASP A 110 2.11 -10.95 11.08
N ARG A 111 3.10 -10.24 11.66
CA ARG A 111 3.87 -10.83 12.76
C ARG A 111 4.48 -9.79 13.70
N LEU A 112 4.37 -10.05 15.00
CA LEU A 112 5.09 -9.32 16.04
C LEU A 112 5.87 -10.30 16.91
N ILE A 113 7.13 -9.97 17.17
CA ILE A 113 8.03 -10.74 18.05
C ILE A 113 8.53 -9.78 19.13
N ILE A 114 8.20 -10.06 20.37
CA ILE A 114 8.60 -9.28 21.54
C ILE A 114 9.70 -10.06 22.27
N ILE A 115 10.86 -9.44 22.45
CA ILE A 115 12.00 -10.08 23.12
C ILE A 115 11.79 -9.98 24.63
N GLU A 116 11.82 -11.13 25.34
CA GLU A 116 11.70 -11.16 26.80
C GLU A 116 12.86 -10.41 27.46
N ASP A 117 12.56 -9.72 28.55
CA ASP A 117 13.51 -8.90 29.31
C ASP A 117 14.21 -7.80 28.47
N SER A 118 13.56 -7.34 27.38
CA SER A 118 14.04 -6.29 26.50
C SER A 118 12.93 -5.29 26.20
N ASP A 119 13.33 -4.10 25.79
CA ASP A 119 12.44 -3.04 25.31
C ASP A 119 12.34 -3.01 23.77
N LYS A 120 12.71 -4.13 23.11
CA LYS A 120 12.78 -4.26 21.66
C LYS A 120 11.81 -5.29 21.11
N ALA A 121 11.34 -5.04 19.90
CA ALA A 121 10.50 -5.96 19.15
C ALA A 121 10.88 -5.97 17.66
N ILE A 122 10.48 -7.05 16.97
CA ILE A 122 10.45 -7.13 15.51
C ILE A 122 8.97 -7.08 15.09
N LEU A 123 8.66 -6.25 14.11
CA LEU A 123 7.36 -6.19 13.47
C LEU A 123 7.54 -6.50 11.99
N ALA A 124 6.86 -7.50 11.47
CA ALA A 124 7.07 -7.97 10.12
C ALA A 124 5.79 -8.01 9.29
N ASP A 125 5.95 -7.75 7.99
CA ASP A 125 4.88 -7.80 6.99
C ASP A 125 5.41 -8.48 5.72
N TYR A 126 4.63 -9.44 5.20
CA TYR A 126 5.00 -10.26 4.06
C TYR A 126 4.52 -9.65 2.75
N LYS A 127 5.40 -9.50 1.76
CA LYS A 127 5.11 -8.91 0.46
C LYS A 127 5.27 -9.95 -0.64
N THR A 128 4.19 -10.67 -0.92
CA THR A 128 4.17 -11.78 -1.90
C THR A 128 4.06 -11.34 -3.35
N GLY A 129 3.93 -10.03 -3.61
CA GLY A 129 3.81 -9.44 -4.94
C GLY A 129 5.13 -8.94 -5.52
N VAL A 130 5.10 -8.55 -6.81
CA VAL A 130 6.27 -8.05 -7.56
C VAL A 130 6.52 -6.55 -7.42
N SER A 131 5.67 -5.83 -6.69
CA SER A 131 5.78 -4.37 -6.55
C SER A 131 7.03 -3.97 -5.78
N VAL A 132 7.62 -2.84 -6.15
CA VAL A 132 8.65 -2.19 -5.35
C VAL A 132 8.02 -1.70 -4.06
N ILE A 133 8.69 -1.94 -2.96
CA ILE A 133 8.28 -1.53 -1.61
C ILE A 133 9.28 -0.48 -1.12
N ASP A 134 8.76 0.63 -0.61
CA ASP A 134 9.60 1.66 0.00
C ASP A 134 10.25 1.13 1.28
N PRO A 135 11.46 1.58 1.66
CA PRO A 135 12.05 1.26 2.95
C PRO A 135 11.09 1.52 4.11
N PRO A 136 11.14 0.75 5.20
CA PRO A 136 10.16 0.87 6.28
C PRO A 136 9.99 2.30 6.82
N GLU A 137 11.06 3.07 6.93
CA GLU A 137 11.04 4.45 7.44
C GLU A 137 10.30 5.43 6.51
N GLU A 138 10.19 5.10 5.22
CA GLU A 138 9.44 5.87 4.22
C GLU A 138 8.04 5.30 3.97
N ASN A 139 7.79 4.08 4.42
CA ASN A 139 6.59 3.32 4.13
C ASN A 139 5.44 3.65 5.09
N TRP A 140 4.33 4.13 4.56
CA TRP A 140 3.15 4.53 5.32
C TRP A 140 2.51 3.39 6.14
N GLN A 141 2.53 2.17 5.61
CA GLN A 141 2.00 0.98 6.28
C GLN A 141 2.87 0.62 7.48
N ALA A 142 4.20 0.60 7.31
CA ALA A 142 5.14 0.33 8.38
C ALA A 142 5.04 1.37 9.50
N LYS A 143 4.97 2.66 9.15
CA LYS A 143 4.75 3.76 10.12
C LYS A 143 3.47 3.55 10.92
N ALA A 144 2.35 3.23 10.26
CA ALA A 144 1.07 3.05 10.92
C ALA A 144 1.07 1.86 11.89
N TYR A 145 1.55 0.70 11.45
CA TYR A 145 1.65 -0.46 12.34
C TYR A 145 2.59 -0.23 13.50
N THR A 146 3.72 0.42 13.27
CA THR A 146 4.66 0.78 14.34
C THR A 146 4.01 1.68 15.40
N VAL A 147 3.27 2.70 14.98
CA VAL A 147 2.51 3.57 15.91
C VAL A 147 1.54 2.74 16.75
N GLY A 148 0.74 1.87 16.11
CA GLY A 148 -0.22 1.02 16.80
C GLY A 148 0.44 0.07 17.81
N VAL A 149 1.57 -0.56 17.44
CA VAL A 149 2.32 -1.43 18.35
C VAL A 149 2.92 -0.63 19.51
N PHE A 150 3.51 0.53 19.29
CA PHE A 150 3.99 1.38 20.37
C PHE A 150 2.87 1.83 21.31
N GLN A 151 1.69 2.09 20.81
CA GLN A 151 0.52 2.44 21.65
C GLN A 151 0.03 1.26 22.47
N LYS A 152 0.01 0.07 21.90
CA LYS A 152 -0.46 -1.17 22.54
C LYS A 152 0.54 -1.71 23.57
N TYR A 153 1.85 -1.50 23.35
CA TYR A 153 2.96 -1.99 24.19
C TYR A 153 3.82 -0.81 24.65
N PRO A 154 3.43 -0.13 25.74
CA PRO A 154 4.11 1.09 26.20
C PRO A 154 5.54 0.86 26.71
N GLU A 155 5.91 -0.37 27.05
CA GLU A 155 7.25 -0.77 27.47
C GLU A 155 8.28 -0.80 26.32
N LEU A 156 7.85 -1.01 25.08
CA LEU A 156 8.76 -1.07 23.94
C LEU A 156 9.35 0.31 23.65
N GLN A 157 10.66 0.39 23.45
CA GLN A 157 11.40 1.59 23.06
C GLN A 157 11.89 1.55 21.61
N GLU A 158 12.08 0.34 21.06
CA GLU A 158 12.60 0.15 19.71
C GLU A 158 11.83 -0.97 19.00
N ILE A 159 11.42 -0.69 17.75
CA ILE A 159 10.80 -1.68 16.86
C ILE A 159 11.63 -1.73 15.59
N THR A 160 12.14 -2.92 15.27
CA THR A 160 12.71 -3.21 13.95
C THR A 160 11.59 -3.70 13.05
N PHE A 161 11.21 -2.90 12.07
CA PHE A 161 10.24 -3.30 11.06
C PHE A 161 10.94 -4.04 9.92
N VAL A 162 10.33 -5.14 9.45
CA VAL A 162 10.89 -6.00 8.39
C VAL A 162 9.85 -6.26 7.30
N PHE A 163 10.21 -6.00 6.05
CA PHE A 163 9.48 -6.51 4.90
C PHE A 163 10.22 -7.69 4.29
N TYR A 164 9.57 -8.85 4.21
CA TYR A 164 10.06 -10.00 3.45
C TYR A 164 9.44 -9.99 2.05
N ILE A 165 10.29 -9.90 1.01
CA ILE A 165 9.88 -9.73 -0.39
C ILE A 165 10.50 -10.86 -1.24
N PRO A 166 10.05 -12.12 -1.08
CA PRO A 166 10.71 -13.30 -1.64
C PRO A 166 10.79 -13.28 -3.17
N VAL A 167 9.79 -12.72 -3.85
CA VAL A 167 9.76 -12.62 -5.32
C VAL A 167 10.90 -11.73 -5.86
N ARG A 168 11.39 -10.80 -5.05
CA ARG A 168 12.50 -9.90 -5.39
C ARG A 168 13.83 -10.30 -4.77
N ASN A 169 13.87 -11.34 -3.94
CA ASN A 169 15.02 -11.69 -3.09
C ASN A 169 15.48 -10.52 -2.20
N GLU A 170 14.55 -9.81 -1.60
CA GLU A 170 14.81 -8.63 -0.79
C GLU A 170 14.24 -8.80 0.61
N VAL A 171 15.02 -8.39 1.61
CA VAL A 171 14.56 -8.18 2.99
C VAL A 171 14.88 -6.73 3.33
N LEU A 172 13.86 -5.91 3.53
CA LEU A 172 14.03 -4.50 3.89
C LEU A 172 13.80 -4.35 5.39
N THR A 173 14.72 -3.67 6.05
CA THR A 173 14.63 -3.44 7.49
C THR A 173 14.72 -1.95 7.80
N GLY A 174 13.99 -1.51 8.82
CA GLY A 174 14.06 -0.16 9.32
C GLY A 174 13.81 -0.12 10.83
N VAL A 175 14.41 0.82 11.52
CA VAL A 175 14.34 0.92 12.98
C VAL A 175 13.55 2.14 13.37
N PHE A 176 12.49 1.92 14.16
CA PHE A 176 11.67 2.97 14.75
C PHE A 176 11.91 3.05 16.25
N LYS A 177 12.05 4.25 16.76
CA LYS A 177 12.22 4.51 18.18
C LYS A 177 10.99 5.19 18.76
N ARG A 178 10.69 4.91 20.01
CA ARG A 178 9.56 5.55 20.70
C ARG A 178 9.67 7.08 20.75
N GLU A 179 10.88 7.62 20.79
CA GLU A 179 11.10 9.07 20.76
C GLU A 179 10.53 9.74 19.50
N ASP A 180 10.43 9.01 18.39
CA ASP A 180 9.91 9.49 17.10
C ASP A 180 8.38 9.36 16.98
N LEU A 181 7.72 8.72 17.97
CA LEU A 181 6.29 8.42 17.92
C LEU A 181 5.42 9.65 17.62
N GLY A 182 5.75 10.80 18.22
CA GLY A 182 5.02 12.04 18.00
C GLY A 182 5.07 12.54 16.56
N VAL A 183 6.22 12.39 15.91
CA VAL A 183 6.41 12.76 14.49
C VAL A 183 5.62 11.84 13.59
N LEU A 184 5.67 10.52 13.84
CA LEU A 184 4.92 9.52 13.07
C LEU A 184 3.41 9.75 13.16
N ILE A 185 2.89 10.04 14.37
CA ILE A 185 1.47 10.38 14.59
C ILE A 185 1.08 11.63 13.80
N GLU A 186 1.92 12.66 13.80
CA GLU A 186 1.65 13.90 13.05
C GLU A 186 1.60 13.66 11.55
N GLU A 187 2.55 12.93 10.99
CA GLU A 187 2.61 12.59 9.56
C GLU A 187 1.37 11.81 9.12
N LEU A 188 1.04 10.74 9.83
CA LEU A 188 -0.13 9.90 9.55
C LEU A 188 -1.44 10.69 9.68
N SER A 189 -1.56 11.52 10.73
CA SER A 189 -2.72 12.37 10.94
C SER A 189 -2.98 13.31 9.78
N LYS A 190 -1.93 13.93 9.23
CA LYS A 190 -2.04 14.85 8.09
C LYS A 190 -2.60 14.14 6.85
N VAL A 191 -2.11 12.94 6.56
CA VAL A 191 -2.57 12.15 5.41
C VAL A 191 -4.03 11.75 5.56
N ILE A 192 -4.41 11.18 6.71
CA ILE A 192 -5.77 10.70 6.93
C ILE A 192 -6.76 11.86 6.96
N LYS A 193 -6.50 12.94 7.71
CA LYS A 193 -7.38 14.11 7.77
C LYS A 193 -7.60 14.73 6.39
N LYS A 194 -6.55 14.80 5.57
CA LYS A 194 -6.69 15.29 4.20
C LYS A 194 -7.57 14.37 3.35
N GLY A 195 -7.45 13.05 3.53
CA GLY A 195 -8.34 12.06 2.91
C GLY A 195 -9.80 12.22 3.37
N GLU A 196 -10.02 12.36 4.68
CA GLU A 196 -11.35 12.60 5.28
C GLU A 196 -12.01 13.90 4.78
N GLU A 197 -11.21 14.93 4.51
CA GLU A 197 -11.69 16.20 3.95
C GLU A 197 -12.06 16.08 2.47
N VAL A 198 -11.26 15.38 1.68
CA VAL A 198 -11.36 15.41 0.21
C VAL A 198 -12.24 14.30 -0.35
N ARG A 199 -12.14 13.07 0.17
CA ARG A 199 -12.87 11.92 -0.36
C ARG A 199 -14.38 12.09 -0.39
N PRO A 200 -15.07 12.65 0.63
CA PRO A 200 -16.52 12.86 0.60
C PRO A 200 -17.02 13.76 -0.55
N LYS A 201 -16.16 14.65 -1.06
CA LYS A 201 -16.51 15.57 -2.16
C LYS A 201 -16.89 14.84 -3.46
N TRP A 202 -16.47 13.59 -3.62
CA TRP A 202 -16.90 12.74 -4.73
C TRP A 202 -18.40 12.44 -4.77
N LYS A 203 -19.09 12.56 -3.64
CA LYS A 203 -20.55 12.40 -3.55
C LYS A 203 -21.29 13.62 -4.09
N GLU A 204 -20.65 14.79 -4.02
CA GLU A 204 -21.23 16.07 -4.44
C GLU A 204 -20.81 16.48 -5.86
N GLY A 205 -19.97 15.66 -6.50
CA GLY A 205 -19.42 15.91 -7.84
C GLY A 205 -18.00 15.40 -7.95
N ALA A 206 -17.02 16.29 -7.87
CA ALA A 206 -15.60 15.95 -7.81
C ALA A 206 -14.86 16.96 -6.92
N PRO A 207 -13.77 16.52 -6.24
CA PRO A 207 -12.85 17.45 -5.58
C PRO A 207 -12.25 18.44 -6.59
N SER A 208 -11.71 19.56 -6.08
CA SER A 208 -11.00 20.53 -6.92
C SER A 208 -9.71 19.95 -7.50
N LEU A 209 -9.24 20.49 -8.61
CA LEU A 209 -8.00 20.04 -9.26
C LEU A 209 -6.80 20.11 -8.32
N SER A 210 -6.74 21.11 -7.44
CA SER A 210 -5.65 21.28 -6.46
C SER A 210 -5.64 20.23 -5.34
N GLU A 211 -6.73 19.47 -5.18
CA GLU A 211 -6.86 18.39 -4.19
C GLU A 211 -6.57 17.01 -4.76
N LEU A 212 -6.40 16.93 -6.07
CA LEU A 212 -6.23 15.68 -6.80
C LEU A 212 -4.87 15.65 -7.49
N THR A 213 -4.10 14.60 -7.24
CA THR A 213 -2.79 14.39 -7.85
C THR A 213 -2.79 13.10 -8.67
N PRO A 214 -2.61 13.18 -10.02
CA PRO A 214 -2.46 11.99 -10.83
C PRO A 214 -1.17 11.24 -10.46
N THR A 215 -1.30 9.93 -10.24
CA THR A 215 -0.18 9.03 -9.93
C THR A 215 -0.30 7.73 -10.70
N VAL A 216 0.74 6.92 -10.72
CA VAL A 216 0.71 5.56 -11.28
C VAL A 216 -0.31 4.65 -10.59
N ASN A 217 -0.77 5.04 -9.39
CA ASN A 217 -1.75 4.32 -8.60
C ASN A 217 -3.21 4.65 -8.96
N CYS A 218 -3.45 5.64 -9.85
CA CYS A 218 -4.80 5.99 -10.31
C CYS A 218 -5.55 4.79 -10.90
N ARG A 219 -4.83 3.82 -11.48
CA ARG A 219 -5.40 2.55 -11.99
C ARG A 219 -6.16 1.74 -10.94
N PHE A 220 -5.88 1.94 -9.65
CA PHE A 220 -6.56 1.29 -8.53
C PHE A 220 -7.67 2.15 -7.92
N CYS A 221 -7.87 3.37 -8.43
CA CYS A 221 -8.87 4.30 -7.92
C CYS A 221 -10.24 4.05 -8.56
N THR A 222 -11.28 4.01 -7.74
CA THR A 222 -12.67 3.91 -8.21
C THR A 222 -13.06 5.07 -9.13
N PHE A 223 -12.46 6.24 -8.94
CA PHE A 223 -12.79 7.45 -9.67
C PHE A 223 -11.90 7.73 -10.89
N GLU A 224 -11.03 6.78 -11.30
CA GLU A 224 -10.12 6.93 -12.43
C GLU A 224 -10.80 7.48 -13.69
N GLU A 225 -11.98 6.93 -14.05
CA GLU A 225 -12.68 7.27 -15.30
C GLU A 225 -13.28 8.68 -15.32
N ARG A 226 -13.60 9.23 -14.14
CA ARG A 226 -14.23 10.54 -13.99
C ARG A 226 -13.37 11.57 -13.27
N CYS A 227 -12.11 11.24 -13.01
CA CYS A 227 -11.20 12.12 -12.32
C CYS A 227 -10.82 13.31 -13.22
N PRO A 228 -11.15 14.56 -12.83
CA PRO A 228 -10.87 15.72 -13.67
C PRO A 228 -9.37 16.02 -13.77
N SER A 229 -8.61 15.74 -12.72
CA SER A 229 -7.14 15.95 -12.72
C SER A 229 -6.43 14.96 -13.63
N LEU A 230 -6.83 13.67 -13.58
CA LEU A 230 -6.25 12.64 -14.45
C LEU A 230 -6.63 12.86 -15.91
N GLY A 231 -7.90 13.18 -16.20
CA GLY A 231 -8.36 13.51 -17.54
C GLY A 231 -7.69 14.77 -18.10
N GLY A 232 -7.55 15.81 -17.27
CA GLY A 232 -6.87 17.06 -17.63
C GLY A 232 -5.41 16.83 -18.02
N LEU A 233 -4.66 16.10 -17.19
CA LEU A 233 -3.26 15.72 -17.48
C LEU A 233 -3.15 14.94 -18.80
N SER A 234 -4.04 13.97 -19.01
CA SER A 234 -3.99 13.12 -20.21
C SER A 234 -4.29 13.91 -21.50
N ILE A 235 -5.24 14.85 -21.44
CA ILE A 235 -5.59 15.74 -22.57
C ILE A 235 -4.43 16.73 -22.80
N GLU A 236 -3.84 17.29 -21.77
CA GLU A 236 -2.72 18.22 -21.89
C GLU A 236 -1.52 17.55 -22.59
N VAL A 237 -1.13 16.35 -22.14
CA VAL A 237 -0.03 15.60 -22.76
C VAL A 237 -0.35 15.32 -24.24
N ALA A 238 -1.59 14.88 -24.54
CA ALA A 238 -1.99 14.62 -25.93
C ALA A 238 -1.96 15.87 -26.81
N SER A 239 -2.40 17.03 -26.30
CA SER A 239 -2.37 18.29 -27.03
C SER A 239 -0.96 18.77 -27.32
N ARG A 240 -0.06 18.72 -26.32
CA ARG A 240 1.34 19.09 -26.49
C ARG A 240 2.06 18.22 -27.53
N VAL A 241 1.80 16.90 -27.51
CA VAL A 241 2.33 15.98 -28.52
C VAL A 241 1.82 16.34 -29.93
N ALA A 242 0.52 16.64 -30.06
CA ALA A 242 -0.10 17.02 -31.35
C ALA A 242 0.46 18.35 -31.88
N GLU A 243 0.79 19.30 -31.01
CA GLU A 243 1.38 20.59 -31.33
C GLU A 243 2.89 20.52 -31.57
N GLY A 244 3.54 19.35 -31.35
CA GLY A 244 4.97 19.17 -31.43
C GLY A 244 5.74 19.87 -30.30
N THR A 245 5.04 20.26 -29.22
CA THR A 245 5.61 20.87 -28.03
C THR A 245 5.66 19.82 -26.92
N LEU A 246 6.86 19.35 -26.60
CA LEU A 246 7.05 18.51 -25.42
C LEU A 246 7.04 19.38 -24.13
N PRO A 247 6.66 18.81 -22.96
CA PRO A 247 6.75 19.55 -21.72
C PRO A 247 8.14 20.14 -21.49
N ASP A 248 8.21 21.34 -20.92
CA ASP A 248 9.45 21.99 -20.50
C ASP A 248 10.15 21.14 -19.43
N GLY A 249 11.19 20.52 -19.78
CA GLY A 249 12.08 19.66 -19.02
C GLY A 249 12.92 18.88 -20.02
N ASP A 250 14.13 18.53 -19.69
CA ASP A 250 15.05 17.80 -20.58
C ASP A 250 14.59 16.39 -20.96
N ILE A 251 13.31 16.29 -21.37
CA ILE A 251 12.73 15.14 -22.05
C ILE A 251 13.45 14.85 -23.40
N ASN A 252 14.30 15.77 -23.81
CA ASN A 252 15.06 15.68 -25.06
C ASN A 252 16.32 14.81 -24.93
N ASP A 253 16.71 14.42 -23.73
CA ASP A 253 17.77 13.43 -23.55
C ASP A 253 17.19 12.11 -23.02
N PRO A 254 16.75 11.19 -23.93
CA PRO A 254 16.21 9.90 -23.54
C PRO A 254 17.28 8.96 -22.96
N GLU A 255 18.52 9.37 -22.89
CA GLU A 255 19.63 8.61 -22.30
C GLU A 255 19.84 8.97 -20.80
N ASP A 256 19.28 10.11 -20.32
CA ASP A 256 19.33 10.44 -18.90
C ASP A 256 18.32 9.61 -18.10
N PRO A 257 18.78 8.77 -17.12
CA PRO A 257 17.91 7.87 -16.38
C PRO A 257 16.80 8.58 -15.60
N GLU A 258 17.05 9.76 -15.04
CA GLU A 258 16.07 10.50 -14.21
C GLU A 258 14.95 11.07 -15.10
N SER A 259 15.30 11.66 -16.22
CA SER A 259 14.33 12.15 -17.22
C SER A 259 13.51 11.00 -17.80
N LEU A 260 14.14 9.86 -18.07
CA LEU A 260 13.45 8.69 -18.58
C LEU A 260 12.46 8.10 -17.57
N GLU A 261 12.79 8.10 -16.28
CA GLU A 261 11.89 7.65 -15.21
C GLU A 261 10.65 8.55 -15.08
N GLN A 262 10.83 9.86 -15.16
CA GLN A 262 9.71 10.81 -15.15
C GLN A 262 8.79 10.59 -16.35
N LEU A 263 9.35 10.44 -17.55
CA LEU A 263 8.61 10.11 -18.78
C LEU A 263 7.86 8.79 -18.67
N TRP A 264 8.51 7.77 -18.14
CA TRP A 264 7.89 6.47 -17.91
C TRP A 264 6.66 6.56 -17.02
N ASN A 265 6.74 7.32 -15.92
CA ASN A 265 5.64 7.51 -15.00
C ASN A 265 4.46 8.24 -15.66
N ILE A 266 4.72 9.32 -16.40
CA ILE A 266 3.71 10.04 -17.17
C ILE A 266 3.06 9.13 -18.23
N ALA A 267 3.87 8.45 -19.02
CA ALA A 267 3.41 7.54 -20.07
C ALA A 267 2.53 6.43 -19.50
N LYS A 268 2.89 5.88 -18.32
CA LYS A 268 2.13 4.84 -17.65
C LYS A 268 0.77 5.36 -17.14
N ILE A 269 0.72 6.57 -16.59
CA ILE A 269 -0.52 7.21 -16.15
C ILE A 269 -1.46 7.42 -17.34
N VAL A 270 -0.98 8.04 -18.42
CA VAL A 270 -1.77 8.36 -19.62
C VAL A 270 -2.24 7.09 -20.34
N SER A 271 -1.37 6.09 -20.48
CA SER A 271 -1.70 4.80 -21.12
C SER A 271 -2.78 4.06 -20.32
N ASN A 272 -2.68 4.00 -19.01
CA ASN A 272 -3.68 3.35 -18.17
C ASN A 272 -5.06 4.03 -18.33
N TRP A 273 -5.09 5.36 -18.25
CA TRP A 273 -6.30 6.15 -18.48
C TRP A 273 -6.89 5.91 -19.88
N ALA A 274 -6.09 5.98 -20.93
CA ALA A 274 -6.53 5.75 -22.30
C ALA A 274 -7.13 4.36 -22.50
N ASN A 275 -6.48 3.32 -21.96
CA ASN A 275 -7.00 1.96 -22.00
C ASN A 275 -8.34 1.83 -21.25
N ARG A 276 -8.46 2.50 -20.13
CA ARG A 276 -9.71 2.50 -19.34
C ARG A 276 -10.86 3.16 -20.11
N ILE A 277 -10.63 4.31 -20.74
CA ILE A 277 -11.64 5.00 -21.58
C ILE A 277 -12.06 4.12 -22.75
N LYS A 278 -11.09 3.46 -23.43
CA LYS A 278 -11.39 2.51 -24.52
C LYS A 278 -12.28 1.36 -24.04
N SER A 279 -11.93 0.74 -22.91
CA SER A 279 -12.70 -0.37 -22.32
C SER A 279 -14.12 0.06 -21.97
N LYS A 280 -14.28 1.27 -21.42
CA LYS A 280 -15.59 1.83 -21.11
C LYS A 280 -16.43 2.10 -22.37
N ALA A 281 -15.82 2.66 -23.41
CA ALA A 281 -16.51 2.89 -24.69
C ALA A 281 -17.03 1.58 -25.29
N VAL A 282 -16.20 0.50 -25.25
CA VAL A 282 -16.61 -0.84 -25.71
C VAL A 282 -17.77 -1.39 -24.85
N ALA A 283 -17.71 -1.23 -23.52
CA ALA A 283 -18.80 -1.69 -22.64
C ALA A 283 -20.13 -0.97 -22.96
N ILE A 284 -20.09 0.35 -23.11
CA ILE A 284 -21.27 1.17 -23.46
C ILE A 284 -21.84 0.79 -24.84
N ALA A 285 -20.97 0.51 -25.82
CA ALA A 285 -21.41 0.04 -27.14
C ALA A 285 -22.09 -1.34 -27.07
N LYS A 286 -21.59 -2.26 -26.24
CA LYS A 286 -22.23 -3.56 -26.00
C LYS A 286 -23.62 -3.45 -25.35
N GLU A 287 -23.89 -2.37 -24.62
CA GLU A 287 -25.21 -2.02 -24.08
C GLU A 287 -26.17 -1.42 -25.13
N GLY A 288 -25.72 -1.32 -26.38
CA GLY A 288 -26.54 -0.83 -27.50
C GLY A 288 -26.56 0.69 -27.64
N LYS A 289 -25.65 1.43 -27.05
CA LYS A 289 -25.50 2.86 -27.27
C LYS A 289 -24.62 3.13 -28.49
N ASP A 290 -25.13 3.88 -29.44
CA ASP A 290 -24.39 4.26 -30.65
C ASP A 290 -23.48 5.46 -30.43
N PHE A 291 -22.27 5.37 -30.96
CA PHE A 291 -21.35 6.50 -31.06
C PHE A 291 -21.32 7.05 -32.49
N GLN A 292 -21.43 8.38 -32.64
CA GLN A 292 -21.46 9.01 -33.95
C GLN A 292 -20.18 8.83 -34.78
N SER A 293 -19.02 8.65 -34.16
CA SER A 293 -17.72 8.62 -34.83
C SER A 293 -16.82 7.46 -34.43
N LEU A 294 -17.19 6.66 -33.41
CA LEU A 294 -16.41 5.48 -33.03
C LEU A 294 -16.91 4.26 -33.80
N ARG A 295 -16.01 3.64 -34.56
CA ARG A 295 -16.19 2.28 -35.09
C ARG A 295 -15.39 1.33 -34.18
N LEU A 296 -16.10 0.54 -33.44
CA LEU A 296 -15.54 -0.46 -32.51
C LEU A 296 -15.49 -1.82 -33.18
#